data_eec5fe4a1a4b411dff2870aacd519b79
#
_entry.id   eec5fe4a1a4b411dff2870aacd519b79
#
_cell.length_a   1.000
_cell.length_b   1.000
_cell.length_c   1.000
_cell.angle_alpha   90.00
_cell.angle_beta   90.00
_cell.angle_gamma   90.00
#
_symmetry.space_group_name_H-M   'P 1'
#
loop_
_entity.id
_entity.type
_entity.pdbx_description
1 polymer ?
#
loop_
_entity_poly.entity_id
_entity_poly.type
_entity_poly.pdbx_seq_one_letter_code
_entity_poly.pdbx_strand_id
1 'polypeptide(L)'
;MSWLRKNWQWLILNGLASLVFLSMIIPLATGDLAGRELGRLVSESGEWATRFLLLSLAMTPLYILFGWNRALTLRKSTGLWAFAFAAFHTIFFVIEEGNILSAWSEMLSEWGLILGLIPLLIMLPLALTSTNGLMRRLGKWWKPLHRTVYAAAVFALLHVAFLGHMPVPEMVLLTVFLLVRIPVVRHWFVERRQRRGKPQLAAVSASA
;
A
#
# COMPACT_ATOMS: atom_id res chain seq x y z
N MET A 1 6.20 -17.70 -24.02
CA MET A 1 6.52 -16.24 -24.14
C MET A 1 5.31 -15.31 -23.96
N SER A 2 4.08 -15.73 -24.19
CA SER A 2 2.86 -14.90 -24.06
C SER A 2 2.55 -14.45 -22.62
N TRP A 3 2.77 -15.31 -21.62
CA TRP A 3 2.48 -15.00 -20.20
C TRP A 3 3.41 -13.91 -19.64
N LEU A 4 4.71 -13.95 -19.94
CA LEU A 4 5.70 -12.94 -19.51
C LEU A 4 5.36 -11.56 -20.08
N ARG A 5 5.02 -11.48 -21.38
CA ARG A 5 4.59 -10.21 -22.02
C ARG A 5 3.31 -9.65 -21.39
N LYS A 6 2.43 -10.52 -20.89
CA LYS A 6 1.19 -10.09 -20.24
C LYS A 6 1.41 -9.59 -18.82
N ASN A 7 2.37 -10.16 -18.09
CA ASN A 7 2.55 -9.95 -16.64
C ASN A 7 3.86 -9.22 -16.27
N TRP A 8 4.60 -8.63 -17.24
CA TRP A 8 5.90 -8.01 -16.99
C TRP A 8 5.89 -6.93 -15.91
N GLN A 9 4.82 -6.11 -15.85
CA GLN A 9 4.69 -5.06 -14.81
C GLN A 9 4.55 -5.66 -13.40
N TRP A 10 3.82 -6.75 -13.29
CA TRP A 10 3.69 -7.49 -12.04
C TRP A 10 5.04 -8.13 -11.64
N LEU A 11 5.77 -8.68 -12.60
CA LEU A 11 7.10 -9.27 -12.36
C LEU A 11 8.11 -8.22 -11.91
N ILE A 12 8.16 -7.06 -12.58
CA ILE A 12 9.05 -5.96 -12.20
C ILE A 12 8.72 -5.45 -10.80
N LEU A 13 7.46 -5.16 -10.52
CA LEU A 13 7.04 -4.66 -9.22
C LEU A 13 7.40 -5.65 -8.10
N ASN A 14 7.06 -6.93 -8.26
CA ASN A 14 7.35 -7.92 -7.22
C ASN A 14 8.86 -8.23 -7.13
N GLY A 15 9.57 -8.23 -8.26
CA GLY A 15 11.03 -8.41 -8.29
C GLY A 15 11.76 -7.30 -7.53
N LEU A 16 11.44 -6.04 -7.82
CA LEU A 16 12.02 -4.88 -7.11
C LEU A 16 11.65 -4.89 -5.62
N ALA A 17 10.38 -5.13 -5.29
CA ALA A 17 9.94 -5.23 -3.91
C ALA A 17 10.66 -6.37 -3.15
N SER A 18 10.84 -7.54 -3.80
CA SER A 18 11.59 -8.66 -3.22
C SER A 18 13.06 -8.32 -3.01
N LEU A 19 13.71 -7.61 -3.93
CA LEU A 19 15.11 -7.21 -3.78
C LEU A 19 15.29 -6.27 -2.59
N VAL A 20 14.43 -5.25 -2.46
CA VAL A 20 14.45 -4.35 -1.30
C VAL A 20 14.19 -5.11 0.00
N PHE A 21 13.23 -6.01 0.00
CA PHE A 21 12.88 -6.81 1.18
C PHE A 21 14.03 -7.74 1.60
N LEU A 22 14.66 -8.41 0.63
CA LEU A 22 15.82 -9.28 0.88
C LEU A 22 17.03 -8.50 1.38
N SER A 23 17.28 -7.27 0.87
CA SER A 23 18.38 -6.43 1.35
C SER A 23 18.26 -6.08 2.84
N MET A 24 17.03 -6.04 3.38
CA MET A 24 16.79 -5.83 4.82
C MET A 24 16.95 -7.12 5.66
N ILE A 25 16.77 -8.29 5.03
CA ILE A 25 16.95 -9.58 5.73
C ILE A 25 18.42 -9.97 5.83
N ILE A 26 19.27 -9.56 4.88
CA ILE A 26 20.68 -9.91 4.84
C ILE A 26 21.41 -9.55 6.15
N PRO A 27 21.33 -8.33 6.70
CA PRO A 27 21.95 -7.96 7.97
C PRO A 27 21.48 -8.84 9.15
N LEU A 28 20.19 -9.23 9.14
CA LEU A 28 19.65 -10.15 10.14
C LEU A 28 20.26 -11.56 10.03
N ALA A 29 20.48 -12.04 8.82
CA ALA A 29 21.03 -13.36 8.56
C ALA A 29 22.56 -13.43 8.81
N THR A 30 23.28 -12.33 8.60
CA THR A 30 24.74 -12.23 8.80
C THR A 30 25.12 -11.89 10.24
N GLY A 31 24.16 -11.53 11.09
CA GLY A 31 24.41 -11.12 12.47
C GLY A 31 24.99 -9.70 12.60
N ASP A 32 25.01 -8.93 11.53
CA ASP A 32 25.56 -7.57 11.50
C ASP A 32 24.47 -6.53 11.91
N LEU A 33 23.92 -6.75 13.11
CA LEU A 33 22.85 -5.93 13.69
C LEU A 33 23.35 -4.98 14.79
N ALA A 34 24.56 -4.45 14.64
CA ALA A 34 25.11 -3.54 15.64
C ALA A 34 24.35 -2.19 15.65
N GLY A 35 23.72 -1.87 16.78
CA GLY A 35 23.19 -0.54 17.16
C GLY A 35 22.51 0.28 16.07
N ARG A 36 23.27 1.09 15.33
CA ARG A 36 22.75 1.97 14.27
C ARG A 36 22.08 1.25 13.09
N GLU A 37 22.48 0.01 12.77
CA GLU A 37 21.90 -0.75 11.67
C GLU A 37 20.44 -1.15 11.97
N LEU A 38 20.15 -1.50 13.21
CA LEU A 38 18.82 -1.93 13.60
C LEU A 38 17.83 -0.77 13.54
N GLY A 39 18.18 0.41 14.10
CA GLY A 39 17.36 1.62 13.98
C GLY A 39 17.13 2.06 12.52
N ARG A 40 18.14 1.87 11.64
CA ARG A 40 18.00 2.10 10.20
C ARG A 40 16.97 1.15 9.59
N LEU A 41 17.03 -0.13 9.91
CA LEU A 41 16.10 -1.15 9.40
C LEU A 41 14.67 -0.88 9.87
N VAL A 42 14.48 -0.46 11.12
CA VAL A 42 13.18 -0.01 11.63
C VAL A 42 12.65 1.15 10.78
N SER A 43 13.44 2.21 10.60
CA SER A 43 13.02 3.39 9.84
C SER A 43 12.71 3.04 8.37
N GLU A 44 13.64 2.38 7.67
CA GLU A 44 13.49 2.04 6.25
C GLU A 44 12.29 1.12 5.99
N SER A 45 12.08 0.10 6.83
CA SER A 45 10.94 -0.81 6.67
C SER A 45 9.60 -0.10 6.86
N GLY A 46 9.50 0.85 7.80
CA GLY A 46 8.33 1.71 8.00
C GLY A 46 8.05 2.63 6.79
N GLU A 47 9.11 3.23 6.23
CA GLU A 47 9.00 4.03 5.02
C GLU A 47 8.50 3.21 3.83
N TRP A 48 9.06 2.03 3.59
CA TRP A 48 8.60 1.15 2.52
C TRP A 48 7.18 0.66 2.74
N ALA A 49 6.78 0.35 3.97
CA ALA A 49 5.39 0.01 4.30
C ALA A 49 4.44 1.13 3.88
N THR A 50 4.75 2.38 4.25
CA THR A 50 3.96 3.57 3.91
C THR A 50 3.93 3.82 2.40
N ARG A 51 5.08 3.75 1.71
CA ARG A 51 5.18 3.91 0.25
C ARG A 51 4.33 2.87 -0.50
N PHE A 52 4.41 1.59 -0.12
CA PHE A 52 3.61 0.54 -0.75
C PHE A 52 2.12 0.65 -0.41
N LEU A 53 1.76 1.12 0.78
CA LEU A 53 0.37 1.38 1.16
C LEU A 53 -0.23 2.49 0.30
N LEU A 54 0.46 3.62 0.15
CA LEU A 54 0.05 4.72 -0.72
C LEU A 54 0.01 4.29 -2.19
N LEU A 55 1.00 3.52 -2.65
CA LEU A 55 1.01 2.96 -4.01
C LEU A 55 -0.21 2.07 -4.26
N SER A 56 -0.58 1.22 -3.29
CA SER A 56 -1.81 0.41 -3.38
C SER A 56 -3.06 1.28 -3.49
N LEU A 57 -3.11 2.37 -2.74
CA LEU A 57 -4.21 3.34 -2.81
C LEU A 57 -4.20 4.14 -4.11
N ALA A 58 -3.04 4.43 -4.71
CA ALA A 58 -2.91 5.12 -5.99
C ALA A 58 -3.46 4.31 -7.18
N MET A 59 -3.47 2.98 -7.12
CA MET A 59 -3.87 2.12 -8.24
C MET A 59 -5.30 2.41 -8.75
N THR A 60 -6.22 2.74 -7.85
CA THR A 60 -7.60 3.09 -8.26
C THR A 60 -7.72 4.47 -8.90
N PRO A 61 -7.15 5.56 -8.35
CA PRO A 61 -7.01 6.84 -9.05
C PRO A 61 -6.36 6.72 -10.42
N LEU A 62 -5.26 5.97 -10.55
CA LEU A 62 -4.58 5.75 -11.84
C LEU A 62 -5.52 5.10 -12.87
N TYR A 63 -6.33 4.13 -12.44
CA TYR A 63 -7.36 3.56 -13.29
C TYR A 63 -8.45 4.59 -13.67
N ILE A 64 -8.91 5.40 -12.72
CA ILE A 64 -9.95 6.41 -12.97
C ILE A 64 -9.44 7.49 -13.94
N LEU A 65 -8.25 8.03 -13.70
CA LEU A 65 -7.68 9.14 -14.45
C LEU A 65 -7.21 8.73 -15.86
N PHE A 66 -6.45 7.64 -15.93
CA PHE A 66 -5.73 7.23 -17.15
C PHE A 66 -6.33 6.01 -17.85
N GLY A 67 -7.29 5.31 -17.23
CA GLY A 67 -7.85 4.07 -17.78
C GLY A 67 -6.89 2.88 -17.73
N TRP A 68 -5.84 2.94 -16.92
CA TRP A 68 -4.83 1.90 -16.82
C TRP A 68 -5.35 0.66 -16.07
N ASN A 69 -5.97 -0.26 -16.83
CA ASN A 69 -6.60 -1.46 -16.26
C ASN A 69 -5.65 -2.34 -15.43
N ARG A 70 -4.36 -2.37 -15.81
CA ARG A 70 -3.34 -3.16 -15.09
C ARG A 70 -3.07 -2.63 -13.67
N ALA A 71 -3.33 -1.35 -13.39
CA ALA A 71 -3.21 -0.79 -12.06
C ALA A 71 -4.06 -1.57 -11.05
N LEU A 72 -5.27 -1.99 -11.43
CA LEU A 72 -6.15 -2.75 -10.55
C LEU A 72 -5.60 -4.14 -10.20
N THR A 73 -4.84 -4.77 -11.11
CA THR A 73 -4.19 -6.07 -10.83
C THR A 73 -2.99 -5.93 -9.91
N LEU A 74 -2.28 -4.79 -9.99
CA LEU A 74 -1.12 -4.50 -9.14
C LEU A 74 -1.51 -4.10 -7.72
N ARG A 75 -2.74 -3.58 -7.52
CA ARG A 75 -3.23 -3.13 -6.22
C ARG A 75 -3.11 -4.20 -5.12
N LYS A 76 -3.39 -5.46 -5.46
CA LYS A 76 -3.28 -6.57 -4.52
C LYS A 76 -1.83 -6.81 -4.10
N SER A 77 -0.90 -6.89 -5.05
CA SER A 77 0.53 -7.10 -4.77
C SER A 77 1.11 -5.97 -3.93
N THR A 78 0.82 -4.72 -4.30
CA THR A 78 1.30 -3.55 -3.55
C THR A 78 0.76 -3.51 -2.13
N GLY A 79 -0.51 -3.88 -1.92
CA GLY A 79 -1.10 -3.98 -0.58
C GLY A 79 -0.49 -5.10 0.28
N LEU A 80 -0.16 -6.24 -0.33
CA LEU A 80 0.52 -7.34 0.38
C LEU A 80 1.97 -6.97 0.74
N TRP A 81 2.69 -6.27 -0.14
CA TRP A 81 4.02 -5.75 0.18
C TRP A 81 3.98 -4.70 1.29
N ALA A 82 2.97 -3.79 1.27
CA ALA A 82 2.78 -2.85 2.37
C ALA A 82 2.64 -3.57 3.72
N PHE A 83 1.82 -4.63 3.77
CA PHE A 83 1.68 -5.46 4.98
C PHE A 83 2.97 -6.17 5.35
N ALA A 84 3.70 -6.77 4.40
CA ALA A 84 4.96 -7.45 4.66
C ALA A 84 5.99 -6.50 5.28
N PHE A 85 6.19 -5.32 4.69
CA PHE A 85 7.10 -4.31 5.24
C PHE A 85 6.64 -3.80 6.62
N ALA A 86 5.33 -3.60 6.85
CA ALA A 86 4.82 -3.20 8.15
C ALA A 86 5.04 -4.28 9.23
N ALA A 87 4.87 -5.56 8.88
CA ALA A 87 5.16 -6.66 9.77
C ALA A 87 6.67 -6.73 10.12
N PHE A 88 7.55 -6.56 9.12
CA PHE A 88 9.00 -6.49 9.35
C PHE A 88 9.42 -5.28 10.18
N HIS A 89 8.82 -4.12 9.95
CA HIS A 89 9.00 -2.93 10.76
C HIS A 89 8.75 -3.23 12.26
N THR A 90 7.65 -3.90 12.54
CA THR A 90 7.32 -4.30 13.92
C THR A 90 8.29 -5.34 14.48
N ILE A 91 8.74 -6.30 13.65
CA ILE A 91 9.73 -7.30 14.07
C ILE A 91 11.06 -6.63 14.41
N PHE A 92 11.56 -5.72 13.55
CA PHE A 92 12.79 -4.98 13.81
C PHE A 92 12.70 -4.11 15.07
N PHE A 93 11.55 -3.45 15.29
CA PHE A 93 11.30 -2.71 16.52
C PHE A 93 11.38 -3.61 17.77
N VAL A 94 10.77 -4.81 17.75
CA VAL A 94 10.86 -5.76 18.88
C VAL A 94 12.29 -6.22 19.12
N ILE A 95 13.08 -6.42 18.05
CA ILE A 95 14.49 -6.80 18.16
C ILE A 95 15.30 -5.62 18.73
N GLU A 96 15.04 -4.39 18.33
CA GLU A 96 15.69 -3.16 18.81
C GLU A 96 15.49 -2.98 20.32
N GLU A 97 14.27 -3.23 20.80
CA GLU A 97 13.92 -3.19 22.23
C GLU A 97 14.48 -4.37 23.05
N GLY A 98 15.14 -5.32 22.39
CA GLY A 98 15.79 -6.48 23.00
C GLY A 98 14.86 -7.64 23.34
N ASN A 99 13.59 -7.40 23.62
CA ASN A 99 12.59 -8.44 23.84
C ASN A 99 11.15 -7.91 23.68
N ILE A 100 10.20 -8.84 23.57
CA ILE A 100 8.79 -8.51 23.32
C ILE A 100 8.13 -7.76 24.49
N LEU A 101 8.61 -7.98 25.71
CA LEU A 101 8.04 -7.34 26.91
C LEU A 101 8.44 -5.87 26.99
N SER A 102 9.71 -5.55 26.72
CA SER A 102 10.21 -4.18 26.62
C SER A 102 9.49 -3.42 25.49
N ALA A 103 9.44 -4.02 24.29
CA ALA A 103 8.75 -3.44 23.15
C ALA A 103 7.27 -3.15 23.43
N TRP A 104 6.60 -4.06 24.17
CA TRP A 104 5.21 -3.86 24.58
C TRP A 104 5.07 -2.72 25.59
N SER A 105 5.97 -2.65 26.56
CA SER A 105 5.99 -1.56 27.58
C SER A 105 6.22 -0.22 26.90
N GLU A 106 7.20 -0.11 26.00
CA GLU A 106 7.51 1.10 25.25
C GLU A 106 6.34 1.53 24.39
N MET A 107 5.74 0.57 23.64
CA MET A 107 4.58 0.84 22.80
C MET A 107 3.38 1.37 23.57
N LEU A 108 3.17 0.93 24.83
CA LEU A 108 2.07 1.44 25.66
C LEU A 108 2.40 2.79 26.32
N SER A 109 3.67 3.15 26.45
CA SER A 109 4.10 4.42 27.04
C SER A 109 3.98 5.58 26.06
N GLU A 110 4.06 5.32 24.73
CA GLU A 110 4.06 6.35 23.70
C GLU A 110 2.85 6.27 22.76
N TRP A 111 2.05 7.31 22.71
CA TRP A 111 0.89 7.41 21.82
C TRP A 111 1.27 7.23 20.33
N GLY A 112 2.45 7.72 19.94
CA GLY A 112 2.95 7.54 18.57
C GLY A 112 3.07 6.08 18.20
N LEU A 113 3.60 5.23 19.08
CA LEU A 113 3.78 3.80 18.84
C LEU A 113 2.44 3.04 18.81
N ILE A 114 1.49 3.41 19.67
CA ILE A 114 0.12 2.85 19.65
C ILE A 114 -0.53 3.11 18.28
N LEU A 115 -0.38 4.35 17.76
CA LEU A 115 -0.89 4.71 16.43
C LEU A 115 -0.27 3.86 15.32
N GLY A 116 0.97 3.39 15.46
CA GLY A 116 1.64 2.48 14.53
C GLY A 116 1.10 1.05 14.55
N LEU A 117 0.65 0.58 15.72
CA LEU A 117 0.07 -0.76 15.85
C LEU A 117 -1.30 -0.86 15.15
N ILE A 118 -2.11 0.19 15.19
CA ILE A 118 -3.46 0.20 14.63
C ILE A 118 -3.46 -0.15 13.12
N PRO A 119 -2.67 0.49 12.25
CA PRO A 119 -2.63 0.14 10.83
C PRO A 119 -2.18 -1.31 10.59
N LEU A 120 -1.24 -1.84 11.38
CA LEU A 120 -0.80 -3.23 11.26
C LEU A 120 -1.97 -4.19 11.56
N LEU A 121 -2.70 -3.96 12.66
CA LEU A 121 -3.86 -4.77 13.04
C LEU A 121 -5.00 -4.69 12.00
N ILE A 122 -5.22 -3.53 11.39
CA ILE A 122 -6.19 -3.39 10.31
C ILE A 122 -5.71 -4.14 9.06
N MET A 123 -4.44 -4.03 8.70
CA MET A 123 -3.89 -4.64 7.48
C MET A 123 -3.79 -6.16 7.57
N LEU A 124 -3.66 -6.74 8.77
CA LEU A 124 -3.59 -8.20 8.97
C LEU A 124 -4.81 -8.94 8.37
N PRO A 125 -6.06 -8.65 8.75
CA PRO A 125 -7.21 -9.31 8.13
C PRO A 125 -7.34 -8.99 6.63
N LEU A 126 -6.91 -7.82 6.15
CA LEU A 126 -6.90 -7.49 4.74
C LEU A 126 -5.92 -8.39 3.96
N ALA A 127 -4.73 -8.61 4.50
CA ALA A 127 -3.73 -9.48 3.89
C ALA A 127 -4.22 -10.95 3.86
N LEU A 128 -4.72 -11.47 4.98
CA LEU A 128 -5.25 -12.81 5.08
C LEU A 128 -6.42 -13.04 4.10
N THR A 129 -7.33 -12.08 3.98
CA THR A 129 -8.52 -12.18 3.11
C THR A 129 -8.26 -11.81 1.65
N SER A 130 -7.02 -11.54 1.28
CA SER A 130 -6.62 -11.22 -0.10
C SER A 130 -6.54 -12.45 -1.02
N THR A 131 -6.80 -13.68 -0.53
CA THR A 131 -6.85 -14.88 -1.35
C THR A 131 -8.19 -15.00 -2.09
N ASN A 132 -8.15 -15.57 -3.31
CA ASN A 132 -9.38 -15.76 -4.11
C ASN A 132 -10.42 -16.65 -3.38
N GLY A 133 -9.95 -17.59 -2.56
CA GLY A 133 -10.83 -18.45 -1.75
C GLY A 133 -11.57 -17.69 -0.68
N LEU A 134 -10.86 -16.89 0.12
CA LEU A 134 -11.45 -16.09 1.20
C LEU A 134 -12.30 -14.94 0.67
N MET A 135 -11.90 -14.31 -0.45
CA MET A 135 -12.72 -13.30 -1.12
C MET A 135 -14.09 -13.87 -1.51
N ARG A 136 -14.15 -15.09 -2.05
CA ARG A 136 -15.42 -15.77 -2.39
C ARG A 136 -16.24 -16.14 -1.14
N ARG A 137 -15.59 -16.62 -0.07
CA ARG A 137 -16.25 -16.97 1.20
C ARG A 137 -16.85 -15.74 1.89
N LEU A 138 -16.15 -14.62 1.92
CA LEU A 138 -16.62 -13.37 2.52
C LEU A 138 -17.73 -12.69 1.69
N GLY A 139 -17.77 -12.90 0.37
CA GLY A 139 -18.79 -12.38 -0.51
C GLY A 139 -19.02 -10.87 -0.34
N LYS A 140 -20.23 -10.48 0.10
CA LYS A 140 -20.62 -9.08 0.29
C LYS A 140 -19.81 -8.33 1.36
N TRP A 141 -19.25 -9.03 2.34
CA TRP A 141 -18.47 -8.44 3.44
C TRP A 141 -17.03 -8.12 3.06
N TRP A 142 -16.51 -8.70 1.97
CA TRP A 142 -15.15 -8.45 1.53
C TRP A 142 -14.88 -6.98 1.19
N LYS A 143 -15.81 -6.32 0.49
CA LYS A 143 -15.63 -4.90 0.10
C LYS A 143 -15.64 -3.94 1.31
N PRO A 144 -16.59 -4.01 2.27
CA PRO A 144 -16.53 -3.22 3.49
C PRO A 144 -15.23 -3.42 4.27
N LEU A 145 -14.82 -4.69 4.47
CA LEU A 145 -13.56 -5.02 5.15
C LEU A 145 -12.36 -4.34 4.47
N HIS A 146 -12.23 -4.47 3.14
CA HIS A 146 -11.11 -3.87 2.41
C HIS A 146 -11.17 -2.33 2.30
N ARG A 147 -12.27 -1.70 2.69
CA ARG A 147 -12.33 -0.22 2.83
C ARG A 147 -11.63 0.28 4.08
N THR A 148 -11.43 -0.54 5.10
CA THR A 148 -10.70 -0.14 6.32
C THR A 148 -9.23 0.20 6.03
N VAL A 149 -8.70 -0.14 4.84
CA VAL A 149 -7.38 0.29 4.37
C VAL A 149 -7.21 1.83 4.39
N TYR A 150 -8.30 2.59 4.25
CA TYR A 150 -8.22 4.06 4.34
C TYR A 150 -7.94 4.51 5.77
N ALA A 151 -8.58 3.87 6.76
CA ALA A 151 -8.27 4.12 8.16
C ALA A 151 -6.82 3.71 8.49
N ALA A 152 -6.36 2.54 7.98
CA ALA A 152 -4.97 2.14 8.13
C ALA A 152 -3.99 3.20 7.58
N ALA A 153 -4.26 3.78 6.41
CA ALA A 153 -3.42 4.83 5.84
C ALA A 153 -3.41 6.12 6.70
N VAL A 154 -4.55 6.53 7.21
CA VAL A 154 -4.63 7.71 8.10
C VAL A 154 -3.83 7.46 9.39
N PHE A 155 -4.01 6.32 10.05
CA PHE A 155 -3.28 6.00 11.28
C PHE A 155 -1.78 5.83 11.02
N ALA A 156 -1.36 5.26 9.89
CA ALA A 156 0.05 5.17 9.52
C ALA A 156 0.69 6.57 9.38
N LEU A 157 0.02 7.53 8.72
CA LEU A 157 0.52 8.88 8.60
C LEU A 157 0.52 9.64 9.93
N LEU A 158 -0.49 9.42 10.77
CA LEU A 158 -0.52 9.97 12.13
C LEU A 158 0.64 9.42 12.96
N HIS A 159 0.92 8.11 12.90
CA HIS A 159 2.08 7.50 13.55
C HIS A 159 3.39 8.22 13.17
N VAL A 160 3.65 8.39 11.88
CA VAL A 160 4.85 9.09 11.39
C VAL A 160 4.90 10.53 11.89
N ALA A 161 3.76 11.24 11.89
CA ALA A 161 3.66 12.62 12.36
C ALA A 161 3.96 12.73 13.87
N PHE A 162 3.43 11.81 14.68
CA PHE A 162 3.67 11.79 16.13
C PHE A 162 5.12 11.42 16.50
N LEU A 163 5.84 10.72 15.62
CA LEU A 163 7.29 10.47 15.77
C LEU A 163 8.16 11.67 15.35
N GLY A 164 7.57 12.84 15.11
CA GLY A 164 8.27 14.09 14.79
C GLY A 164 8.61 14.27 13.31
N HIS A 165 8.17 13.38 12.45
CA HIS A 165 8.36 13.47 11.00
C HIS A 165 7.04 13.87 10.33
N MET A 166 6.93 15.10 9.85
CA MET A 166 5.72 15.57 9.16
C MET A 166 5.65 14.99 7.74
N PRO A 167 4.80 13.97 7.47
CA PRO A 167 4.68 13.32 6.16
C PRO A 167 3.78 14.15 5.22
N VAL A 168 4.13 15.42 4.99
CA VAL A 168 3.31 16.34 4.18
C VAL A 168 3.07 15.83 2.76
N PRO A 169 4.09 15.34 2.02
CA PRO A 169 3.87 14.79 0.67
C PRO A 169 2.90 13.62 0.65
N GLU A 170 3.02 12.71 1.60
CA GLU A 170 2.19 11.52 1.76
C GLU A 170 0.74 11.89 2.11
N MET A 171 0.54 12.87 2.98
CA MET A 171 -0.77 13.40 3.35
C MET A 171 -1.46 14.07 2.15
N VAL A 172 -0.72 14.85 1.36
CA VAL A 172 -1.23 15.45 0.12
C VAL A 172 -1.62 14.36 -0.89
N LEU A 173 -0.76 13.35 -1.10
CA LEU A 173 -1.06 12.22 -1.99
C LEU A 173 -2.31 11.46 -1.55
N LEU A 174 -2.40 11.12 -0.25
CA LEU A 174 -3.59 10.43 0.28
C LEU A 174 -4.85 11.26 0.05
N THR A 175 -4.80 12.56 0.32
CA THR A 175 -5.93 13.48 0.12
C THR A 175 -6.36 13.50 -1.35
N VAL A 176 -5.41 13.64 -2.29
CA VAL A 176 -5.69 13.60 -3.74
C VAL A 176 -6.31 12.26 -4.14
N PHE A 177 -5.78 11.14 -3.64
CA PHE A 177 -6.33 9.82 -3.94
C PHE A 177 -7.75 9.62 -3.43
N LEU A 178 -8.10 10.20 -2.28
CA LEU A 178 -9.46 10.17 -1.74
C LEU A 178 -10.40 11.08 -2.55
N LEU A 179 -9.96 12.30 -2.90
CA LEU A 179 -10.75 13.24 -3.70
C LEU A 179 -11.12 12.67 -5.07
N VAL A 180 -10.18 12.03 -5.79
CA VAL A 180 -10.44 11.40 -7.10
C VAL A 180 -11.49 10.29 -7.00
N ARG A 181 -11.71 9.69 -5.84
CA ARG A 181 -12.70 8.63 -5.61
C ARG A 181 -14.10 9.13 -5.29
N ILE A 182 -14.27 10.42 -5.00
CA ILE A 182 -15.59 11.03 -4.80
C ILE A 182 -16.42 10.79 -6.06
N PRO A 183 -17.68 10.33 -5.92
CA PRO A 183 -18.50 9.95 -7.08
C PRO A 183 -18.58 11.03 -8.17
N VAL A 184 -18.75 12.30 -7.81
CA VAL A 184 -18.82 13.43 -8.74
C VAL A 184 -17.53 13.57 -9.55
N VAL A 185 -16.36 13.56 -8.88
CA VAL A 185 -15.05 13.67 -9.52
C VAL A 185 -14.79 12.46 -10.43
N ARG A 186 -15.08 11.25 -9.92
CA ARG A 186 -14.95 10.03 -10.68
C ARG A 186 -15.79 10.03 -11.95
N HIS A 187 -17.07 10.41 -11.87
CA HIS A 187 -17.96 10.48 -13.03
C HIS A 187 -17.43 11.45 -14.08
N TRP A 188 -17.02 12.64 -13.66
CA TRP A 188 -16.47 13.65 -14.57
C TRP A 188 -15.26 13.12 -15.37
N PHE A 189 -14.29 12.46 -14.70
CA PHE A 189 -13.12 11.91 -15.38
C PHE A 189 -13.46 10.76 -16.32
N VAL A 190 -14.36 9.84 -15.90
CA VAL A 190 -14.76 8.69 -16.71
C VAL A 190 -15.51 9.14 -17.96
N GLU A 191 -16.45 10.08 -17.85
CA GLU A 191 -17.19 10.64 -18.99
C GLU A 191 -16.26 11.37 -19.95
N ARG A 192 -15.37 12.23 -19.43
CA ARG A 192 -14.41 12.96 -20.27
C ARG A 192 -13.51 12.02 -21.05
N ARG A 193 -13.08 10.91 -20.43
CA ARG A 193 -12.30 9.87 -21.10
C ARG A 193 -13.12 9.16 -22.19
N GLN A 194 -14.38 8.83 -21.94
CA GLN A 194 -15.26 8.19 -22.93
C GLN A 194 -15.52 9.12 -24.12
N ARG A 195 -15.71 10.41 -23.90
CA ARG A 195 -15.86 11.41 -24.97
C ARG A 195 -14.59 11.51 -25.84
N ARG A 196 -13.40 11.44 -25.25
CA ARG A 196 -12.12 11.43 -25.99
C ARG A 196 -11.86 10.13 -26.75
N GLY A 197 -12.41 9.01 -26.29
CA GLY A 197 -12.27 7.69 -26.93
C GLY A 197 -13.33 7.40 -28.01
N LYS A 198 -14.26 8.35 -28.28
CA LYS A 198 -15.19 8.30 -29.42
C LYS A 198 -14.78 9.31 -30.51
N PRO A 199 -13.71 9.07 -31.27
CA PRO A 199 -13.47 9.84 -32.46
C PRO A 199 -14.16 9.18 -33.65
N GLN A 200 -15.04 9.94 -34.33
CA GLN A 200 -15.29 9.80 -35.77
C GLN A 200 -16.05 8.59 -36.34
N LEU A 201 -16.72 7.75 -35.57
CA LEU A 201 -17.68 6.84 -36.20
C LEU A 201 -18.86 7.60 -36.85
N ALA A 202 -19.16 8.78 -36.39
CA ALA A 202 -20.21 9.65 -36.99
C ALA A 202 -19.75 10.33 -38.31
N ALA A 203 -18.45 10.54 -38.54
CA ALA A 203 -17.95 11.16 -39.75
C ALA A 203 -17.84 10.16 -40.92
N VAL A 204 -17.67 8.89 -40.66
CA VAL A 204 -17.59 7.83 -41.70
C VAL A 204 -19.01 7.45 -42.20
N SER A 205 -20.03 7.55 -41.34
CA SER A 205 -21.40 7.27 -41.77
C SER A 205 -22.09 8.46 -42.49
N ALA A 206 -21.50 9.64 -42.48
CA ALA A 206 -21.98 10.80 -43.19
C ALA A 206 -21.34 11.00 -44.59
N SER A 207 -20.33 10.17 -44.92
CA SER A 207 -19.62 10.20 -46.21
C SER A 207 -19.89 8.95 -47.08
N ALA A 208 -20.81 8.08 -46.62
CA ALA A 208 -21.35 6.95 -47.39
C ALA A 208 -22.82 7.15 -47.72
#